data_435ab0b577c488bdd8efc00107b4e5c9
#
_entry.id   435ab0b577c488bdd8efc00107b4e5c9
#
_cell.length_a   1.000
_cell.length_b   1.000
_cell.length_c   1.000
_cell.angle_alpha   90.00
_cell.angle_beta   90.00
_cell.angle_gamma   90.00
#
_symmetry.space_group_name_H-M   'P 1'
#
loop_
_entity.id
_entity.type
_entity.pdbx_description
1 polymer ?
#
loop_
_entity_poly.entity_id
_entity_poly.type
_entity_poly.pdbx_seq_one_letter_code
_entity_poly.pdbx_strand_id
1 'polypeptide(L)'
;MKKSIVTFAAVNALASTLSASHLTTAQSDLSVDEAVKKFEKAVASRNITVFDVIEHSKLADQAGLKMTDTTVVIVGSPKIGTLLMQCEPKIALELPLKFLFYKDGDKTVIAYEDIKNIAARYGAQECDAVSKLSGAQANLLKDMAK
;
A
#
# COMPACT_ATOMS: atom_id res chain seq x y z
N MET A 1 20.51 -65.28 -8.76
CA MET A 1 19.41 -64.42 -8.31
C MET A 1 19.97 -63.02 -8.14
N LYS A 2 19.73 -62.11 -9.09
CA LYS A 2 20.19 -60.72 -9.06
C LYS A 2 19.05 -59.88 -8.46
N LYS A 3 19.27 -59.25 -7.27
CA LYS A 3 18.33 -58.34 -6.66
C LYS A 3 18.61 -56.95 -7.20
N SER A 4 17.71 -56.42 -8.01
CA SER A 4 17.73 -55.02 -8.46
C SER A 4 17.21 -54.14 -7.32
N ILE A 5 18.06 -53.22 -6.88
CA ILE A 5 17.70 -52.16 -5.92
C ILE A 5 17.21 -50.97 -6.76
N VAL A 6 15.92 -50.67 -6.67
CA VAL A 6 15.33 -49.46 -7.27
C VAL A 6 15.48 -48.32 -6.26
N THR A 7 16.38 -47.41 -6.57
CA THR A 7 16.57 -46.19 -5.76
C THR A 7 15.50 -45.17 -6.17
N PHE A 8 14.55 -44.91 -5.27
CA PHE A 8 13.59 -43.80 -5.42
C PHE A 8 14.28 -42.48 -5.09
N ALA A 9 14.57 -41.69 -6.09
CA ALA A 9 15.00 -40.31 -5.90
C ALA A 9 13.78 -39.45 -5.55
N ALA A 10 13.69 -39.03 -4.29
CA ALA A 10 12.69 -38.07 -3.87
C ALA A 10 13.03 -36.70 -4.44
N VAL A 11 12.28 -36.22 -5.41
CA VAL A 11 12.35 -34.87 -5.93
C VAL A 11 11.63 -33.98 -4.91
N ASN A 12 12.39 -33.29 -4.06
CA ASN A 12 11.89 -32.23 -3.20
C ASN A 12 11.59 -31.00 -4.08
N ALA A 13 10.36 -30.87 -4.52
CA ALA A 13 9.85 -29.64 -5.12
C ALA A 13 9.75 -28.58 -4.01
N LEU A 14 10.74 -27.68 -3.90
CA LEU A 14 10.58 -26.44 -3.16
C LEU A 14 9.48 -25.64 -3.85
N ALA A 15 8.26 -25.72 -3.32
CA ALA A 15 7.22 -24.77 -3.65
C ALA A 15 7.62 -23.41 -3.06
N SER A 16 8.23 -22.56 -3.89
CA SER A 16 8.39 -21.15 -3.57
C SER A 16 6.98 -20.55 -3.49
N THR A 17 6.47 -20.36 -2.27
CA THR A 17 5.28 -19.58 -2.05
C THR A 17 5.63 -18.14 -2.44
N LEU A 18 5.28 -17.73 -3.67
CA LEU A 18 5.24 -16.31 -4.02
C LEU A 18 4.21 -15.70 -3.06
N SER A 19 4.68 -15.01 -2.03
CA SER A 19 3.83 -14.15 -1.21
C SER A 19 3.35 -13.04 -2.15
N ALA A 20 2.11 -13.14 -2.62
CA ALA A 20 1.50 -12.08 -3.38
C ALA A 20 1.49 -10.84 -2.49
N SER A 21 2.17 -9.78 -2.91
CA SER A 21 2.11 -8.50 -2.22
C SER A 21 0.65 -8.05 -2.13
N HIS A 22 0.16 -7.79 -0.92
CA HIS A 22 -1.19 -7.23 -0.70
C HIS A 22 -1.29 -5.76 -1.16
N LEU A 23 -0.19 -5.23 -1.70
CA LEU A 23 -0.12 -3.84 -2.15
C LEU A 23 -0.52 -3.72 -3.62
N THR A 24 -1.34 -2.71 -3.89
CA THR A 24 -1.60 -2.21 -5.24
C THR A 24 -0.58 -1.14 -5.55
N THR A 25 0.09 -1.24 -6.70
CA THR A 25 1.22 -0.38 -7.05
C THR A 25 1.06 0.28 -8.42
N ALA A 26 1.71 1.44 -8.59
CA ALA A 26 1.99 2.08 -9.89
C ALA A 26 3.42 2.60 -9.90
N GLN A 27 3.97 2.85 -11.08
CA GLN A 27 5.29 3.45 -11.26
C GLN A 27 5.18 4.82 -11.91
N SER A 28 6.11 5.71 -11.59
CA SER A 28 6.23 7.06 -12.12
C SER A 28 7.69 7.39 -12.44
N ASP A 29 7.90 8.22 -13.45
CA ASP A 29 9.21 8.78 -13.81
C ASP A 29 9.60 10.00 -12.94
N LEU A 30 8.65 10.54 -12.19
CA LEU A 30 8.88 11.64 -11.26
C LEU A 30 9.79 11.20 -10.09
N SER A 31 10.53 12.14 -9.51
CA SER A 31 11.15 11.92 -8.21
C SER A 31 10.08 11.67 -7.12
N VAL A 32 10.47 11.12 -5.98
CA VAL A 32 9.55 10.90 -4.85
C VAL A 32 8.87 12.20 -4.43
N ASP A 33 9.63 13.29 -4.29
CA ASP A 33 9.10 14.60 -3.90
C ASP A 33 8.10 15.16 -4.92
N GLU A 34 8.39 15.03 -6.22
CA GLU A 34 7.48 15.49 -7.27
C GLU A 34 6.19 14.64 -7.33
N ALA A 35 6.34 13.32 -7.16
CA ALA A 35 5.21 12.40 -7.10
C ALA A 35 4.30 12.71 -5.89
N VAL A 36 4.88 12.95 -4.72
CA VAL A 36 4.14 13.36 -3.51
C VAL A 36 3.39 14.67 -3.76
N LYS A 37 4.04 15.71 -4.28
CA LYS A 37 3.38 16.99 -4.60
C LYS A 37 2.24 16.85 -5.61
N LYS A 38 2.41 16.00 -6.62
CA LYS A 38 1.35 15.69 -7.60
C LYS A 38 0.17 14.98 -6.91
N PHE A 39 0.47 14.04 -6.03
CA PHE A 39 -0.52 13.29 -5.26
C PHE A 39 -1.32 14.21 -4.33
N GLU A 40 -0.66 15.08 -3.57
CA GLU A 40 -1.33 16.05 -2.70
C GLU A 40 -2.32 16.94 -3.46
N LYS A 41 -1.96 17.39 -4.66
CA LYS A 41 -2.87 18.14 -5.55
C LYS A 41 -4.09 17.29 -5.97
N ALA A 42 -3.86 16.03 -6.31
CA ALA A 42 -4.94 15.10 -6.68
C ALA A 42 -5.88 14.81 -5.50
N VAL A 43 -5.34 14.69 -4.30
CA VAL A 43 -6.08 14.53 -3.03
C VAL A 43 -6.95 15.77 -2.77
N ALA A 44 -6.36 16.96 -2.83
CA ALA A 44 -7.06 18.22 -2.59
C ALA A 44 -8.20 18.45 -3.58
N SER A 45 -8.00 18.13 -4.88
CA SER A 45 -9.04 18.28 -5.92
C SER A 45 -10.27 17.39 -5.70
N ARG A 46 -10.19 16.39 -4.82
CA ARG A 46 -11.27 15.44 -4.47
C ARG A 46 -11.88 15.68 -3.10
N ASN A 47 -11.55 16.80 -2.45
CA ASN A 47 -11.96 17.10 -1.06
C ASN A 47 -11.57 15.96 -0.08
N ILE A 48 -10.42 15.34 -0.32
CA ILE A 48 -9.80 14.40 0.59
C ILE A 48 -8.78 15.19 1.42
N THR A 49 -8.64 14.87 2.70
CA THR A 49 -7.71 15.54 3.61
C THR A 49 -6.35 14.83 3.59
N VAL A 50 -5.27 15.58 3.45
CA VAL A 50 -3.93 15.14 3.82
C VAL A 50 -3.78 15.39 5.32
N PHE A 51 -3.60 14.34 6.10
CA PHE A 51 -3.41 14.43 7.54
C PHE A 51 -1.95 14.63 7.90
N ASP A 52 -1.05 13.94 7.19
CA ASP A 52 0.38 14.06 7.42
C ASP A 52 1.19 13.56 6.22
N VAL A 53 2.46 13.99 6.15
CA VAL A 53 3.47 13.51 5.19
C VAL A 53 4.72 13.13 5.96
N ILE A 54 5.03 11.84 6.01
CA ILE A 54 6.16 11.30 6.76
C ILE A 54 7.30 10.97 5.80
N GLU A 55 8.35 11.79 5.80
CA GLU A 55 9.54 11.64 4.97
C GLU A 55 10.57 10.77 5.70
N HIS A 56 10.44 9.43 5.59
CA HIS A 56 11.29 8.47 6.30
C HIS A 56 12.77 8.63 5.97
N SER A 57 13.12 8.93 4.73
CA SER A 57 14.51 9.15 4.33
C SER A 57 15.13 10.38 5.04
N LYS A 58 14.37 11.47 5.22
CA LYS A 58 14.83 12.63 6.01
C LYS A 58 14.97 12.31 7.50
N LEU A 59 14.05 11.52 8.05
CA LEU A 59 14.15 11.06 9.43
C LEU A 59 15.37 10.15 9.63
N ALA A 60 15.66 9.29 8.66
CA ALA A 60 16.87 8.46 8.68
C ALA A 60 18.14 9.32 8.68
N ASP A 61 18.21 10.35 7.83
CA ASP A 61 19.35 11.29 7.79
C ASP A 61 19.54 12.00 9.14
N GLN A 62 18.47 12.43 9.79
CA GLN A 62 18.53 13.04 11.14
C GLN A 62 19.06 12.06 12.20
N ALA A 63 18.81 10.75 12.00
CA ALA A 63 19.32 9.70 12.87
C ALA A 63 20.75 9.23 12.48
N GLY A 64 21.37 9.87 11.50
CA GLY A 64 22.70 9.48 11.01
C GLY A 64 22.71 8.22 10.13
N LEU A 65 21.56 7.81 9.63
CA LEU A 65 21.37 6.63 8.77
C LEU A 65 21.08 7.05 7.33
N LYS A 66 21.30 6.12 6.40
CA LYS A 66 20.99 6.33 4.98
C LYS A 66 19.97 5.29 4.51
N MET A 67 19.00 5.73 3.73
CA MET A 67 18.04 4.88 3.04
C MET A 67 17.64 5.52 1.71
N THR A 68 17.01 4.75 0.83
CA THR A 68 16.39 5.24 -0.40
C THR A 68 15.26 6.23 -0.06
N ASP A 69 15.02 7.19 -0.96
CA ASP A 69 13.92 8.13 -0.81
C ASP A 69 12.62 7.38 -0.58
N THR A 70 12.01 7.66 0.57
CA THR A 70 10.81 6.96 1.04
C THR A 70 9.94 7.92 1.82
N THR A 71 8.69 8.10 1.37
CA THR A 71 7.71 9.00 1.98
C THR A 71 6.36 8.28 2.10
N VAL A 72 5.68 8.45 3.21
CA VAL A 72 4.29 8.03 3.41
C VAL A 72 3.41 9.26 3.49
N VAL A 73 2.35 9.28 2.68
CA VAL A 73 1.30 10.30 2.73
C VAL A 73 0.06 9.70 3.37
N ILE A 74 -0.41 10.33 4.45
CA ILE A 74 -1.57 9.88 5.22
C ILE A 74 -2.77 10.72 4.80
N VAL A 75 -3.79 10.05 4.24
CA VAL A 75 -4.96 10.70 3.64
C VAL A 75 -6.27 10.08 4.08
N GLY A 76 -7.33 10.85 4.04
CA GLY A 76 -8.65 10.32 4.31
C GLY A 76 -9.76 11.35 4.21
N SER A 77 -10.99 10.86 4.29
CA SER A 77 -12.17 11.67 4.44
C SER A 77 -12.76 11.42 5.82
N PRO A 78 -12.75 12.41 6.74
CA PRO A 78 -13.36 12.23 8.07
C PRO A 78 -14.78 11.68 8.00
N LYS A 79 -15.58 12.17 7.05
CA LYS A 79 -16.96 11.72 6.84
C LYS A 79 -17.03 10.22 6.50
N ILE A 80 -16.25 9.76 5.52
CA ILE A 80 -16.33 8.37 5.05
C ILE A 80 -15.62 7.44 6.05
N GLY A 81 -14.49 7.87 6.60
CA GLY A 81 -13.77 7.13 7.64
C GLY A 81 -14.63 6.89 8.89
N THR A 82 -15.39 7.90 9.31
CA THR A 82 -16.31 7.77 10.45
C THR A 82 -17.39 6.72 10.18
N LEU A 83 -17.98 6.70 8.97
CA LEU A 83 -18.98 5.67 8.62
C LEU A 83 -18.40 4.25 8.69
N LEU A 84 -17.14 4.08 8.27
CA LEU A 84 -16.48 2.79 8.36
C LEU A 84 -16.19 2.40 9.82
N MET A 85 -15.72 3.34 10.65
CA MET A 85 -15.47 3.10 12.08
C MET A 85 -16.77 2.89 12.89
N GLN A 86 -17.88 3.45 12.47
CA GLN A 86 -19.21 3.16 13.06
C GLN A 86 -19.66 1.74 12.76
N CYS A 87 -19.30 1.20 11.58
CA CYS A 87 -19.59 -0.18 11.20
C CYS A 87 -18.68 -1.18 11.95
N GLU A 88 -17.36 -0.92 12.01
CA GLU A 88 -16.38 -1.73 12.73
C GLU A 88 -15.34 -0.81 13.42
N PRO A 89 -15.47 -0.56 14.73
CA PRO A 89 -14.61 0.40 15.43
C PRO A 89 -13.11 0.04 15.43
N LYS A 90 -12.77 -1.25 15.43
CA LYS A 90 -11.36 -1.69 15.47
C LYS A 90 -10.58 -1.31 14.21
N ILE A 91 -11.26 -1.08 13.08
CA ILE A 91 -10.62 -0.67 11.84
C ILE A 91 -9.98 0.73 11.95
N ALA A 92 -10.30 1.47 13.01
CA ALA A 92 -9.65 2.75 13.33
C ALA A 92 -8.13 2.62 13.48
N LEU A 93 -7.59 1.44 13.80
CA LEU A 93 -6.14 1.18 13.85
C LEU A 93 -5.47 1.32 12.47
N GLU A 94 -6.22 1.12 11.41
CA GLU A 94 -5.72 1.18 10.03
C GLU A 94 -6.00 2.53 9.34
N LEU A 95 -6.82 3.35 9.96
CA LEU A 95 -7.19 4.67 9.44
C LEU A 95 -6.38 5.78 10.14
N PRO A 96 -6.11 6.89 9.43
CA PRO A 96 -6.38 7.19 8.02
C PRO A 96 -5.59 6.32 7.05
N LEU A 97 -6.01 6.28 5.78
CA LEU A 97 -5.34 5.50 4.73
C LEU A 97 -3.93 6.02 4.43
N LYS A 98 -3.05 5.15 4.00
CA LYS A 98 -1.63 5.45 3.73
C LYS A 98 -1.29 5.14 2.29
N PHE A 99 -0.54 6.04 1.66
CA PHE A 99 0.11 5.84 0.37
C PHE A 99 1.61 5.94 0.55
N LEU A 100 2.32 4.93 0.14
CA LEU A 100 3.77 4.85 0.19
C LEU A 100 4.35 5.28 -1.17
N PHE A 101 5.37 6.12 -1.14
CA PHE A 101 6.18 6.55 -2.28
C PHE A 101 7.62 6.17 -1.99
N TYR A 102 8.26 5.41 -2.86
CA TYR A 102 9.66 5.05 -2.66
C TYR A 102 10.41 4.90 -3.98
N LYS A 103 11.71 5.17 -3.93
CA LYS A 103 12.60 5.01 -5.07
C LYS A 103 12.95 3.54 -5.25
N ASP A 104 12.73 3.01 -6.46
CA ASP A 104 13.13 1.67 -6.88
C ASP A 104 13.82 1.76 -8.24
N GLY A 105 15.14 1.60 -8.26
CA GLY A 105 15.96 1.87 -9.43
C GLY A 105 15.75 3.29 -9.96
N ASP A 106 15.34 3.40 -11.22
CA ASP A 106 15.10 4.70 -11.88
C ASP A 106 13.66 5.22 -11.70
N LYS A 107 12.78 4.41 -11.12
CA LYS A 107 11.36 4.75 -10.95
C LYS A 107 11.03 5.12 -9.52
N THR A 108 9.96 5.88 -9.36
CA THR A 108 9.25 6.00 -8.09
C THR A 108 8.07 5.05 -8.12
N VAL A 109 8.00 4.18 -7.13
CA VAL A 109 6.85 3.28 -6.91
C VAL A 109 5.89 3.96 -5.95
N ILE A 110 4.62 3.97 -6.32
CA ILE A 110 3.51 4.40 -5.47
C ILE A 110 2.73 3.15 -5.09
N ALA A 111 2.51 2.94 -3.81
CA ALA A 111 1.88 1.73 -3.29
C ALA A 111 0.85 2.04 -2.21
N TYR A 112 -0.22 1.26 -2.15
CA TYR A 112 -1.16 1.26 -1.03
C TYR A 112 -1.74 -0.15 -0.82
N GLU A 113 -2.21 -0.42 0.38
CA GLU A 113 -3.06 -1.59 0.63
C GLU A 113 -4.52 -1.22 0.41
N ASP A 114 -5.23 -1.98 -0.44
CA ASP A 114 -6.66 -1.73 -0.69
C ASP A 114 -7.46 -1.92 0.61
N ILE A 115 -8.31 -0.94 0.91
CA ILE A 115 -9.19 -0.99 2.09
C ILE A 115 -10.05 -2.25 2.13
N LYS A 116 -10.33 -2.90 1.01
CA LYS A 116 -11.04 -4.19 0.97
C LYS A 116 -10.25 -5.28 1.68
N ASN A 117 -8.92 -5.34 1.48
CA ASN A 117 -8.06 -6.31 2.15
C ASN A 117 -7.97 -6.00 3.65
N ILE A 118 -7.86 -4.73 3.98
CA ILE A 118 -7.87 -4.26 5.38
C ILE A 118 -9.21 -4.65 6.02
N ALA A 119 -10.34 -4.30 5.41
CA ALA A 119 -11.67 -4.57 5.93
C ALA A 119 -11.92 -6.07 6.16
N ALA A 120 -11.40 -6.93 5.27
CA ALA A 120 -11.53 -8.38 5.41
C ALA A 120 -10.86 -8.91 6.69
N ARG A 121 -9.72 -8.31 7.13
CA ARG A 121 -9.04 -8.68 8.38
C ARG A 121 -9.86 -8.34 9.64
N TYR A 122 -10.77 -7.37 9.52
CA TYR A 122 -11.60 -6.90 10.62
C TYR A 122 -13.07 -7.39 10.53
N GLY A 123 -13.41 -8.19 9.51
CA GLY A 123 -14.80 -8.61 9.28
C GLY A 123 -15.72 -7.47 8.83
N ALA A 124 -15.14 -6.41 8.24
CA ALA A 124 -15.83 -5.18 7.84
C ALA A 124 -16.09 -5.08 6.32
N GLN A 125 -15.94 -6.17 5.58
CA GLN A 125 -16.04 -6.18 4.12
C GLN A 125 -17.41 -5.77 3.59
N GLU A 126 -18.47 -5.99 4.37
CA GLU A 126 -19.86 -5.63 4.01
C GLU A 126 -20.24 -4.19 4.38
N CYS A 127 -19.31 -3.42 4.96
CA CYS A 127 -19.55 -2.02 5.29
C CYS A 127 -19.60 -1.19 4.01
N ASP A 128 -20.68 -0.43 3.77
CA ASP A 128 -20.91 0.38 2.56
C ASP A 128 -19.76 1.34 2.22
N ALA A 129 -19.06 1.83 3.25
CA ALA A 129 -17.93 2.74 3.08
C ALA A 129 -16.72 2.09 2.38
N VAL A 130 -16.56 0.77 2.45
CA VAL A 130 -15.40 0.03 1.90
C VAL A 130 -15.30 0.23 0.39
N SER A 131 -16.41 0.06 -0.34
CA SER A 131 -16.42 0.20 -1.80
C SER A 131 -16.08 1.64 -2.24
N LYS A 132 -16.55 2.65 -1.52
CA LYS A 132 -16.27 4.06 -1.78
C LYS A 132 -14.79 4.40 -1.56
N LEU A 133 -14.23 3.92 -0.46
CA LEU A 133 -12.81 4.15 -0.12
C LEU A 133 -11.89 3.42 -1.10
N SER A 134 -12.19 2.15 -1.45
CA SER A 134 -11.42 1.40 -2.45
C SER A 134 -11.43 2.09 -3.82
N GLY A 135 -12.60 2.58 -4.27
CA GLY A 135 -12.70 3.35 -5.50
C GLY A 135 -11.89 4.64 -5.47
N ALA A 136 -11.88 5.34 -4.34
CA ALA A 136 -11.09 6.56 -4.16
C ALA A 136 -9.58 6.26 -4.22
N GLN A 137 -9.11 5.20 -3.55
CA GLN A 137 -7.71 4.75 -3.60
C GLN A 137 -7.28 4.42 -5.04
N ALA A 138 -8.08 3.64 -5.77
CA ALA A 138 -7.79 3.26 -7.15
C ALA A 138 -7.72 4.47 -8.08
N ASN A 139 -8.62 5.44 -7.94
CA ASN A 139 -8.61 6.67 -8.72
C ASN A 139 -7.39 7.54 -8.44
N LEU A 140 -6.97 7.67 -7.18
CA LEU A 140 -5.76 8.40 -6.81
C LEU A 140 -4.52 7.75 -7.44
N LEU A 141 -4.39 6.41 -7.36
CA LEU A 141 -3.25 5.72 -7.96
C LEU A 141 -3.22 5.89 -9.50
N LYS A 142 -4.38 5.81 -10.15
CA LYS A 142 -4.49 5.99 -11.62
C LYS A 142 -3.99 7.35 -12.09
N ASP A 143 -4.20 8.41 -11.30
CA ASP A 143 -3.70 9.75 -11.64
C ASP A 143 -2.18 9.83 -11.54
N MET A 144 -1.56 8.97 -10.74
CA MET A 144 -0.11 8.95 -10.55
C MET A 144 0.63 8.23 -11.67
N ALA A 145 -0.03 7.31 -12.38
CA ALA A 145 0.54 6.51 -13.47
C ALA A 145 0.60 7.25 -14.85
N LYS A 146 0.25 8.56 -14.90
CA LYS A 146 0.25 9.39 -16.12
C LYS A 146 1.44 10.31 -16.18
#